data_06c60056b181c484bfb01418bce3c937
#
_entry.id   06c60056b181c484bfb01418bce3c937
#
_cell.length_a   1.000
_cell.length_b   1.000
_cell.length_c   1.000
_cell.angle_alpha   90.00
_cell.angle_beta   90.00
_cell.angle_gamma   90.00
#
_symmetry.space_group_name_H-M   'P 1'
#
loop_
_entity.id
_entity.type
_entity.pdbx_description
1 polymer ?
#
loop_
_entity_poly.entity_id
_entity_poly.type
_entity_poly.pdbx_seq_one_letter_code
_entity_poly.pdbx_strand_id
1 'polypeptide(L)'
;MVLFALSLFPCPFTAAPQQPPPLLTQPVNDFANVIDAASEQQLDSRIRALKEASGDVVIVATVPTYQPYADIKEYAVKMFENRGKGVGDRKNDNGLLIVVAVNDRRVAIEVGFGLEPYITDGFSGQVIRESILPAFRAGQYGQGLVTGTTRVITRIAEQRGVTLTNLPRPAAEEQPSSRRSRGGFPIWLIFLIAVLVIRVMAGRTRRRRRRYWGGGPWSGWSSGVGPFGGGSSGFGGGFGGFGGGGGGGGGFGGFSGGRSGGGGASGGW
;
A
#
# COMPACT_ATOMS: atom_id res chain seq x y z
N MET A 1 28.29 -19.53 -59.06
CA MET A 1 27.85 -19.76 -57.69
C MET A 1 28.25 -18.51 -56.91
N VAL A 2 27.30 -17.56 -56.72
CA VAL A 2 27.57 -16.26 -56.07
C VAL A 2 27.03 -16.37 -54.65
N LEU A 3 27.95 -16.33 -53.66
CA LEU A 3 27.63 -16.34 -52.23
C LEU A 3 27.27 -14.90 -51.78
N PHE A 4 25.97 -14.72 -51.47
CA PHE A 4 25.45 -13.50 -50.88
C PHE A 4 25.75 -13.54 -49.35
N ALA A 5 26.76 -12.82 -48.89
CA ALA A 5 27.08 -12.66 -47.48
C ALA A 5 26.06 -11.66 -46.90
N LEU A 6 25.10 -12.17 -46.14
CA LEU A 6 24.14 -11.38 -45.38
C LEU A 6 24.85 -10.82 -44.12
N SER A 7 25.32 -9.58 -44.18
CA SER A 7 25.91 -8.89 -43.03
C SER A 7 24.82 -8.44 -42.07
N LEU A 8 24.64 -9.15 -40.93
CA LEU A 8 23.85 -8.70 -39.78
C LEU A 8 24.61 -7.53 -39.11
N PHE A 9 24.17 -6.31 -39.37
CA PHE A 9 24.59 -5.15 -38.60
C PHE A 9 23.85 -5.16 -37.25
N PRO A 10 24.55 -5.24 -36.10
CA PRO A 10 23.90 -5.03 -34.81
C PRO A 10 23.51 -3.55 -34.71
N CYS A 11 22.20 -3.29 -34.69
CA CYS A 11 21.66 -1.95 -34.42
C CYS A 11 21.94 -1.62 -32.94
N PRO A 12 22.72 -0.59 -32.62
CA PRO A 12 22.92 -0.20 -31.23
C PRO A 12 21.59 0.34 -30.68
N PHE A 13 20.99 -0.41 -29.76
CA PHE A 13 19.82 0.02 -29.00
C PHE A 13 20.29 1.09 -28.00
N THR A 14 20.31 2.35 -28.41
CA THR A 14 20.53 3.49 -27.51
C THR A 14 19.28 3.64 -26.62
N ALA A 15 19.34 3.14 -25.39
CA ALA A 15 18.36 3.43 -24.38
C ALA A 15 18.38 4.96 -24.14
N ALA A 16 17.29 5.65 -24.45
CA ALA A 16 17.13 7.06 -24.13
C ALA A 16 17.23 7.25 -22.61
N PRO A 17 18.00 8.22 -22.10
CA PRO A 17 18.09 8.45 -20.66
C PRO A 17 16.70 8.80 -20.12
N GLN A 18 16.28 8.08 -19.10
CA GLN A 18 15.02 8.36 -18.40
C GLN A 18 15.11 9.75 -17.78
N GLN A 19 14.20 10.63 -18.16
CA GLN A 19 14.11 11.94 -17.53
C GLN A 19 13.64 11.77 -16.09
N PRO A 20 14.35 12.35 -15.11
CA PRO A 20 13.93 12.23 -13.71
C PRO A 20 12.60 12.97 -13.50
N PRO A 21 11.76 12.52 -12.54
CA PRO A 21 10.53 13.19 -12.18
C PRO A 21 10.74 14.68 -11.83
N PRO A 22 9.72 15.53 -11.99
CA PRO A 22 9.80 16.91 -11.59
C PRO A 22 10.06 17.06 -10.08
N LEU A 23 10.72 18.15 -9.70
CA LEU A 23 11.07 18.41 -8.31
C LEU A 23 9.83 18.81 -7.52
N LEU A 24 9.59 18.13 -6.40
CA LEU A 24 8.55 18.48 -5.45
C LEU A 24 9.04 19.64 -4.56
N THR A 25 8.25 20.71 -4.46
CA THR A 25 8.62 21.91 -3.70
C THR A 25 7.54 22.37 -2.74
N GLN A 26 6.29 21.97 -2.97
CA GLN A 26 5.11 22.38 -2.22
C GLN A 26 4.33 21.14 -1.69
N PRO A 27 3.39 21.34 -0.76
CA PRO A 27 2.47 20.28 -0.35
C PRO A 27 1.65 19.72 -1.52
N VAL A 28 1.23 20.60 -2.43
CA VAL A 28 0.49 20.27 -3.64
C VAL A 28 1.32 20.71 -4.84
N ASN A 29 1.60 19.79 -5.76
CA ASN A 29 2.38 20.02 -6.97
C ASN A 29 1.56 19.58 -8.18
N ASP A 30 0.80 20.50 -8.77
CA ASP A 30 -0.09 20.21 -9.89
C ASP A 30 0.59 20.43 -11.24
N PHE A 31 1.44 19.49 -11.66
CA PHE A 31 2.13 19.55 -12.96
C PHE A 31 1.21 19.20 -14.14
N ALA A 32 0.06 18.59 -13.90
CA ALA A 32 -0.93 18.26 -14.93
C ALA A 32 -2.01 19.33 -15.07
N ASN A 33 -2.05 20.31 -14.17
CA ASN A 33 -3.03 21.40 -14.13
C ASN A 33 -4.50 20.91 -14.13
N VAL A 34 -4.79 19.93 -13.24
CA VAL A 34 -6.11 19.29 -13.12
C VAL A 34 -6.80 19.53 -11.78
N ILE A 35 -6.14 20.20 -10.84
CA ILE A 35 -6.67 20.53 -9.52
C ILE A 35 -7.23 21.95 -9.58
N ASP A 36 -8.51 22.09 -9.23
CA ASP A 36 -9.11 23.42 -9.09
C ASP A 36 -8.54 24.18 -7.86
N ALA A 37 -8.52 25.51 -7.92
CA ALA A 37 -7.92 26.35 -6.89
C ALA A 37 -8.53 26.13 -5.49
N ALA A 38 -9.84 25.83 -5.40
CA ALA A 38 -10.49 25.58 -4.12
C ALA A 38 -10.03 24.23 -3.50
N SER A 39 -9.88 23.20 -4.31
CA SER A 39 -9.33 21.92 -3.89
C SER A 39 -7.85 22.01 -3.52
N GLU A 40 -7.05 22.75 -4.28
CA GLU A 40 -5.65 23.00 -3.98
C GLU A 40 -5.46 23.69 -2.62
N GLN A 41 -6.22 24.74 -2.35
CA GLN A 41 -6.20 25.45 -1.08
C GLN A 41 -6.62 24.53 0.10
N GLN A 42 -7.63 23.69 -0.09
CA GLN A 42 -8.05 22.71 0.93
C GLN A 42 -6.97 21.67 1.21
N LEU A 43 -6.32 21.15 0.17
CA LEU A 43 -5.21 20.20 0.31
C LEU A 43 -4.05 20.84 1.06
N ASP A 44 -3.60 22.01 0.61
CA ASP A 44 -2.47 22.73 1.21
C ASP A 44 -2.71 23.00 2.70
N SER A 45 -3.89 23.53 3.06
CA SER A 45 -4.21 23.83 4.46
C SER A 45 -4.22 22.59 5.35
N ARG A 46 -4.80 21.47 4.88
CA ARG A 46 -4.88 20.22 5.65
C ARG A 46 -3.52 19.56 5.81
N ILE A 47 -2.71 19.56 4.76
CA ILE A 47 -1.36 19.00 4.79
C ILE A 47 -0.47 19.78 5.76
N ARG A 48 -0.54 21.12 5.73
CA ARG A 48 0.22 21.96 6.68
C ARG A 48 -0.24 21.76 8.10
N ALA A 49 -1.54 21.68 8.35
CA ALA A 49 -2.09 21.41 9.68
C ALA A 49 -1.59 20.06 10.25
N LEU A 50 -1.55 18.99 9.43
CA LEU A 50 -0.99 17.72 9.85
C LEU A 50 0.50 17.87 10.22
N LYS A 51 1.27 18.52 9.35
CA LYS A 51 2.70 18.70 9.57
C LYS A 51 2.99 19.50 10.84
N GLU A 52 2.24 20.56 11.12
CA GLU A 52 2.37 21.35 12.35
C GLU A 52 2.01 20.54 13.59
N ALA A 53 0.98 19.68 13.52
CA ALA A 53 0.50 18.92 14.66
C ALA A 53 1.32 17.65 14.96
N SER A 54 1.82 16.95 13.95
CA SER A 54 2.51 15.65 14.13
C SER A 54 3.94 15.61 13.58
N GLY A 55 4.31 16.56 12.74
CA GLY A 55 5.57 16.53 12.00
C GLY A 55 5.54 15.62 10.76
N ASP A 56 4.49 14.84 10.55
CA ASP A 56 4.36 13.96 9.40
C ASP A 56 4.08 14.76 8.12
N VAL A 57 4.59 14.29 7.01
CA VAL A 57 4.56 15.01 5.73
C VAL A 57 3.76 14.25 4.70
N VAL A 58 2.70 14.86 4.19
CA VAL A 58 1.95 14.35 3.05
C VAL A 58 2.18 15.28 1.87
N ILE A 59 2.43 14.72 0.70
CA ILE A 59 2.60 15.45 -0.56
C ILE A 59 1.60 14.90 -1.58
N VAL A 60 1.02 15.79 -2.35
CA VAL A 60 0.18 15.46 -3.50
C VAL A 60 0.87 15.96 -4.77
N ALA A 61 0.99 15.10 -5.77
CA ALA A 61 1.54 15.45 -7.07
C ALA A 61 0.66 14.92 -8.20
N THR A 62 0.37 15.76 -9.19
CA THR A 62 -0.23 15.32 -10.44
C THR A 62 0.77 15.51 -11.57
N VAL A 63 0.83 14.56 -12.49
CA VAL A 63 1.69 14.62 -13.67
C VAL A 63 0.90 14.20 -14.91
N PRO A 64 1.29 14.67 -16.11
CA PRO A 64 0.63 14.22 -17.33
C PRO A 64 0.77 12.72 -17.55
N THR A 65 1.98 12.17 -17.37
CA THR A 65 2.29 10.75 -17.58
C THR A 65 3.46 10.32 -16.68
N TYR A 66 3.50 9.02 -16.35
CA TYR A 66 4.65 8.42 -15.67
C TYR A 66 5.70 7.89 -16.66
N GLN A 67 5.42 7.93 -17.96
CA GLN A 67 6.38 7.46 -18.95
C GLN A 67 7.70 8.29 -18.90
N PRO A 68 8.89 7.69 -19.08
CA PRO A 68 9.15 6.35 -19.62
C PRO A 68 9.37 5.25 -18.54
N TYR A 69 8.90 5.44 -17.33
CA TYR A 69 9.01 4.40 -16.27
C TYR A 69 8.10 3.21 -16.56
N ALA A 70 8.43 2.03 -16.02
CA ALA A 70 7.70 0.80 -16.29
C ALA A 70 6.28 0.84 -15.71
N ASP A 71 6.11 1.41 -14.53
CA ASP A 71 4.83 1.59 -13.89
C ASP A 71 4.77 2.83 -12.98
N ILE A 72 3.58 3.13 -12.50
CA ILE A 72 3.33 4.28 -11.62
C ILE A 72 4.00 4.12 -10.25
N LYS A 73 4.25 2.91 -9.76
CA LYS A 73 4.91 2.69 -8.47
C LYS A 73 6.40 3.00 -8.56
N GLU A 74 7.07 2.50 -9.59
CA GLU A 74 8.47 2.86 -9.85
C GLU A 74 8.63 4.39 -9.96
N TYR A 75 7.73 5.02 -10.71
CA TYR A 75 7.71 6.47 -10.84
C TYR A 75 7.49 7.17 -9.50
N ALA A 76 6.54 6.67 -8.66
CA ALA A 76 6.26 7.24 -7.35
C ALA A 76 7.44 7.14 -6.40
N VAL A 77 8.16 6.00 -6.37
CA VAL A 77 9.40 5.84 -5.60
C VAL A 77 10.45 6.86 -6.03
N LYS A 78 10.67 7.02 -7.35
CA LYS A 78 11.63 8.00 -7.88
C LYS A 78 11.22 9.45 -7.58
N MET A 79 9.94 9.74 -7.64
CA MET A 79 9.42 11.05 -7.25
C MET A 79 9.53 11.28 -5.74
N PHE A 80 9.32 10.27 -4.91
CA PHE A 80 9.49 10.32 -3.46
C PHE A 80 10.94 10.62 -3.06
N GLU A 81 11.92 10.05 -3.76
CA GLU A 81 13.35 10.34 -3.57
C GLU A 81 13.65 11.83 -3.81
N ASN A 82 12.83 12.53 -4.59
CA ASN A 82 12.88 13.96 -4.86
C ASN A 82 14.30 14.48 -5.12
N ARG A 83 15.04 13.79 -5.99
CA ARG A 83 16.45 14.06 -6.34
C ARG A 83 17.37 14.12 -5.10
N GLY A 84 17.15 13.20 -4.15
CA GLY A 84 17.96 13.10 -2.93
C GLY A 84 17.48 13.95 -1.76
N LYS A 85 16.46 14.82 -1.97
CA LYS A 85 15.86 15.58 -0.87
C LYS A 85 14.85 14.78 -0.04
N GLY A 86 14.28 13.71 -0.61
CA GLY A 86 13.32 12.82 0.05
C GLY A 86 12.07 13.51 0.61
N VAL A 87 10.95 12.83 0.63
CA VAL A 87 9.72 13.31 1.26
C VAL A 87 9.73 12.92 2.74
N GLY A 88 9.47 13.86 3.64
CA GLY A 88 9.53 13.64 5.08
C GLY A 88 10.91 13.85 5.69
N ASP A 89 11.07 13.50 6.96
CA ASP A 89 12.32 13.64 7.71
C ASP A 89 13.13 12.34 7.61
N ARG A 90 14.44 12.48 7.43
CA ARG A 90 15.40 11.38 7.34
C ARG A 90 15.45 10.49 8.59
N LYS A 91 15.22 11.07 9.79
CA LYS A 91 15.24 10.28 11.03
C LYS A 91 14.00 9.43 11.21
N ASN A 92 12.87 9.98 10.79
CA ASN A 92 11.57 9.40 11.07
C ASN A 92 10.98 8.70 9.84
N ASP A 93 11.51 8.93 8.64
CA ASP A 93 11.00 8.45 7.35
C ASP A 93 9.46 8.62 7.25
N ASN A 94 8.95 9.76 7.76
CA ASN A 94 7.55 10.06 8.01
C ASN A 94 6.87 10.80 6.85
N GLY A 95 7.28 10.48 5.63
CA GLY A 95 6.72 11.03 4.41
C GLY A 95 5.65 10.13 3.79
N LEU A 96 4.71 10.75 3.07
CA LEU A 96 3.74 10.07 2.22
C LEU A 96 3.55 10.89 0.95
N LEU A 97 3.52 10.21 -0.19
CA LEU A 97 3.33 10.82 -1.50
C LEU A 97 2.14 10.20 -2.21
N ILE A 98 1.21 11.04 -2.69
CA ILE A 98 0.12 10.63 -3.58
C ILE A 98 0.47 11.16 -4.98
N VAL A 99 0.64 10.27 -5.95
CA VAL A 99 0.95 10.62 -7.34
C VAL A 99 -0.18 10.22 -8.26
N VAL A 100 -0.58 11.13 -9.14
CA VAL A 100 -1.60 10.90 -10.16
C VAL A 100 -1.01 11.15 -11.55
N ALA A 101 -0.99 10.14 -12.40
CA ALA A 101 -0.64 10.25 -13.81
C ALA A 101 -1.93 10.28 -14.64
N VAL A 102 -2.29 11.49 -15.10
CA VAL A 102 -3.63 11.79 -15.61
C VAL A 102 -3.91 11.08 -16.94
N ASN A 103 -2.97 11.17 -17.89
CA ASN A 103 -3.14 10.56 -19.22
C ASN A 103 -3.14 9.05 -19.16
N ASP A 104 -2.37 8.48 -18.22
CA ASP A 104 -2.27 7.03 -18.02
C ASP A 104 -3.41 6.49 -17.13
N ARG A 105 -4.22 7.38 -16.55
CA ARG A 105 -5.29 7.04 -15.60
C ARG A 105 -4.79 6.14 -14.46
N ARG A 106 -3.68 6.55 -13.85
CA ARG A 106 -3.05 5.82 -12.75
C ARG A 106 -2.83 6.72 -11.54
N VAL A 107 -3.02 6.14 -10.38
CA VAL A 107 -2.73 6.76 -9.09
C VAL A 107 -1.90 5.80 -8.25
N ALA A 108 -0.94 6.35 -7.50
CA ALA A 108 -0.18 5.60 -6.51
C ALA A 108 -0.10 6.40 -5.21
N ILE A 109 -0.10 5.68 -4.10
CA ILE A 109 0.25 6.18 -2.78
C ILE A 109 1.55 5.49 -2.40
N GLU A 110 2.59 6.27 -2.16
CA GLU A 110 3.90 5.81 -1.71
C GLU A 110 4.10 6.23 -0.26
N VAL A 111 4.49 5.29 0.59
CA VAL A 111 4.54 5.46 2.04
C VAL A 111 5.98 5.33 2.52
N GLY A 112 6.44 6.30 3.32
CA GLY A 112 7.74 6.22 4.00
C GLY A 112 7.72 5.22 5.14
N PHE A 113 8.86 4.62 5.44
CA PHE A 113 9.00 3.56 6.44
C PHE A 113 8.39 3.90 7.80
N GLY A 114 8.47 5.16 8.24
CA GLY A 114 7.91 5.60 9.52
C GLY A 114 6.39 5.66 9.57
N LEU A 115 5.72 5.64 8.42
CA LEU A 115 4.27 5.66 8.32
C LEU A 115 3.65 4.30 7.95
N GLU A 116 4.45 3.33 7.49
CA GLU A 116 3.96 1.98 7.12
C GLU A 116 3.14 1.28 8.23
N PRO A 117 3.49 1.41 9.53
CA PRO A 117 2.69 0.80 10.59
C PRO A 117 1.26 1.36 10.69
N TYR A 118 1.05 2.59 10.23
CA TYR A 118 -0.24 3.28 10.29
C TYR A 118 -0.98 3.27 8.98
N ILE A 119 -0.25 3.45 7.88
CA ILE A 119 -0.74 3.50 6.51
C ILE A 119 -0.24 2.26 5.77
N THR A 120 -0.93 1.16 5.97
CA THR A 120 -0.61 -0.11 5.32
C THR A 120 -0.99 -0.10 3.84
N ASP A 121 -0.43 -1.03 3.05
CA ASP A 121 -0.80 -1.22 1.64
C ASP A 121 -2.29 -1.46 1.46
N GLY A 122 -2.89 -2.25 2.37
CA GLY A 122 -4.33 -2.51 2.37
C GLY A 122 -5.16 -1.24 2.55
N PHE A 123 -4.78 -0.39 3.51
CA PHE A 123 -5.44 0.90 3.74
C PHE A 123 -5.23 1.85 2.57
N SER A 124 -4.02 1.97 2.03
CA SER A 124 -3.71 2.76 0.84
C SER A 124 -4.56 2.34 -0.36
N GLY A 125 -4.67 1.02 -0.60
CA GLY A 125 -5.53 0.46 -1.64
C GLY A 125 -7.01 0.75 -1.41
N GLN A 126 -7.48 0.76 -0.16
CA GLN A 126 -8.84 1.11 0.19
C GLN A 126 -9.11 2.60 -0.08
N VAL A 127 -8.22 3.50 0.34
CA VAL A 127 -8.32 4.94 0.05
C VAL A 127 -8.42 5.20 -1.45
N ILE A 128 -7.58 4.55 -2.24
CA ILE A 128 -7.63 4.67 -3.70
C ILE A 128 -8.99 4.24 -4.24
N ARG A 129 -9.43 3.03 -3.94
CA ARG A 129 -10.65 2.46 -4.52
C ARG A 129 -11.93 3.16 -4.08
N GLU A 130 -12.02 3.54 -2.81
CA GLU A 130 -13.26 4.06 -2.22
C GLU A 130 -13.35 5.58 -2.23
N SER A 131 -12.22 6.28 -2.10
CA SER A 131 -12.20 7.72 -1.96
C SER A 131 -11.74 8.47 -3.21
N ILE A 132 -10.73 7.94 -3.92
CA ILE A 132 -10.10 8.64 -5.05
C ILE A 132 -10.77 8.26 -6.38
N LEU A 133 -10.78 6.98 -6.72
CA LEU A 133 -11.21 6.51 -8.04
C LEU A 133 -12.65 6.88 -8.43
N PRO A 134 -13.66 6.89 -7.52
CA PRO A 134 -15.01 7.27 -7.90
C PRO A 134 -15.08 8.71 -8.45
N ALA A 135 -14.40 9.65 -7.78
CA ALA A 135 -14.34 11.04 -8.23
C ALA A 135 -13.55 11.19 -9.53
N PHE A 136 -12.43 10.45 -9.69
CA PHE A 136 -11.61 10.49 -10.90
C PHE A 136 -12.37 9.99 -12.13
N ARG A 137 -13.20 8.95 -11.99
CA ARG A 137 -14.10 8.49 -13.08
C ARG A 137 -15.11 9.55 -13.49
N ALA A 138 -15.50 10.43 -12.57
CA ALA A 138 -16.36 11.58 -12.84
C ALA A 138 -15.60 12.82 -13.33
N GLY A 139 -14.26 12.75 -13.52
CA GLY A 139 -13.43 13.88 -13.91
C GLY A 139 -13.15 14.88 -12.77
N GLN A 140 -13.53 14.57 -11.54
CA GLN A 140 -13.40 15.43 -10.37
C GLN A 140 -12.09 15.17 -9.63
N TYR A 141 -10.95 15.50 -10.26
CA TYR A 141 -9.62 15.18 -9.72
C TYR A 141 -9.35 15.86 -8.38
N GLY A 142 -9.62 17.17 -8.28
CA GLY A 142 -9.43 17.92 -7.04
C GLY A 142 -10.23 17.32 -5.88
N GLN A 143 -11.51 17.05 -6.09
CA GLN A 143 -12.38 16.47 -5.06
C GLN A 143 -11.92 15.08 -4.62
N GLY A 144 -11.50 14.23 -5.55
CA GLY A 144 -10.96 12.90 -5.24
C GLY A 144 -9.69 12.97 -4.40
N LEU A 145 -8.79 13.88 -4.74
CA LEU A 145 -7.56 14.11 -3.97
C LEU A 145 -7.85 14.67 -2.58
N VAL A 146 -8.77 15.65 -2.46
CA VAL A 146 -9.18 16.19 -1.15
C VAL A 146 -9.74 15.09 -0.27
N THR A 147 -10.64 14.25 -0.79
CA THR A 147 -11.26 13.16 -0.01
C THR A 147 -10.24 12.10 0.40
N GLY A 148 -9.42 11.63 -0.54
CA GLY A 148 -8.40 10.62 -0.28
C GLY A 148 -7.33 11.11 0.70
N THR A 149 -6.80 12.32 0.47
CA THR A 149 -5.79 12.93 1.35
C THR A 149 -6.34 13.17 2.75
N THR A 150 -7.58 13.62 2.88
CA THR A 150 -8.22 13.81 4.19
C THR A 150 -8.30 12.50 4.96
N ARG A 151 -8.66 11.39 4.30
CA ARG A 151 -8.74 10.08 4.93
C ARG A 151 -7.37 9.60 5.42
N VAL A 152 -6.31 9.82 4.62
CA VAL A 152 -4.92 9.53 5.03
C VAL A 152 -4.52 10.38 6.23
N ILE A 153 -4.73 11.69 6.17
CA ILE A 153 -4.39 12.64 7.23
C ILE A 153 -5.13 12.29 8.54
N THR A 154 -6.42 11.99 8.47
CA THR A 154 -7.20 11.57 9.63
C THR A 154 -6.62 10.31 10.26
N ARG A 155 -6.27 9.31 9.46
CA ARG A 155 -5.65 8.07 9.94
C ARG A 155 -4.33 8.31 10.65
N ILE A 156 -3.47 9.17 10.07
CA ILE A 156 -2.19 9.54 10.70
C ILE A 156 -2.44 10.28 12.02
N ALA A 157 -3.34 11.26 12.03
CA ALA A 157 -3.65 12.04 13.21
C ALA A 157 -4.18 11.17 14.37
N GLU A 158 -5.09 10.23 14.07
CA GLU A 158 -5.61 9.26 15.05
C GLU A 158 -4.50 8.40 15.65
N GLN A 159 -3.59 7.91 14.83
CA GLN A 159 -2.49 7.06 15.30
C GLN A 159 -1.41 7.82 16.08
N ARG A 160 -1.23 9.11 15.77
CA ARG A 160 -0.34 10.01 16.50
C ARG A 160 -0.99 10.60 17.74
N GLY A 161 -2.30 10.45 17.93
CA GLY A 161 -3.05 11.04 19.04
C GLY A 161 -3.14 12.58 18.97
N VAL A 162 -3.05 13.15 17.76
CA VAL A 162 -3.15 14.60 17.53
C VAL A 162 -4.54 14.99 17.04
N THR A 163 -5.04 16.13 17.52
CA THR A 163 -6.33 16.68 17.10
C THR A 163 -6.11 17.77 16.06
N LEU A 164 -6.70 17.60 14.88
CA LEU A 164 -6.65 18.59 13.81
C LEU A 164 -7.93 19.42 13.84
N THR A 165 -7.83 20.68 14.23
CA THR A 165 -8.98 21.55 14.54
C THR A 165 -9.84 21.93 13.33
N ASN A 166 -9.33 21.74 12.11
CA ASN A 166 -9.94 22.21 10.85
C ASN A 166 -10.28 21.10 9.85
N LEU A 167 -10.26 19.84 10.25
CA LEU A 167 -10.72 18.78 9.36
C LEU A 167 -12.22 18.55 9.56
N PRO A 168 -13.03 18.49 8.50
CA PRO A 168 -14.36 17.92 8.59
C PRO A 168 -14.18 16.52 9.16
N ARG A 169 -14.78 16.25 10.31
CA ARG A 169 -14.78 14.89 10.87
C ARG A 169 -15.36 13.99 9.81
N PRO A 170 -14.63 12.94 9.33
CA PRO A 170 -15.24 11.98 8.44
C PRO A 170 -16.53 11.54 9.11
N ALA A 171 -17.64 11.54 8.37
CA ALA A 171 -18.83 10.83 8.83
C ALA A 171 -18.31 9.48 9.30
N ALA A 172 -18.48 9.18 10.59
CA ALA A 172 -17.91 8.01 11.23
C ALA A 172 -18.01 6.87 10.22
N GLU A 173 -16.88 6.36 9.76
CA GLU A 173 -16.90 5.17 8.92
C GLU A 173 -17.76 4.21 9.71
N GLU A 174 -18.98 3.95 9.21
CA GLU A 174 -19.69 2.77 9.64
C GLU A 174 -18.72 1.66 9.29
N GLN A 175 -17.87 1.31 10.27
CA GLN A 175 -17.15 0.05 10.22
C GLN A 175 -18.23 -0.91 9.76
N PRO A 176 -18.05 -1.60 8.62
CA PRO A 176 -18.99 -2.64 8.27
C PRO A 176 -19.03 -3.45 9.55
N SER A 177 -20.12 -3.22 10.31
CA SER A 177 -20.33 -3.92 11.54
C SER A 177 -20.11 -5.34 11.12
N SER A 178 -18.97 -5.92 11.56
CA SER A 178 -18.81 -7.35 11.46
C SER A 178 -20.08 -7.82 12.11
N ARG A 179 -21.11 -8.07 11.28
CA ARG A 179 -22.26 -8.85 11.70
C ARG A 179 -21.57 -10.10 12.19
N ARG A 180 -21.19 -10.06 13.47
CA ARG A 180 -21.08 -11.26 14.23
C ARG A 180 -22.39 -11.94 13.93
N SER A 181 -22.31 -12.84 12.95
CA SER A 181 -23.34 -13.81 12.69
C SER A 181 -23.58 -14.40 14.06
N ARG A 182 -24.60 -13.85 14.71
CA ARG A 182 -25.12 -14.38 15.96
C ARG A 182 -25.46 -15.82 15.61
N GLY A 183 -24.52 -16.72 15.98
CA GLY A 183 -24.74 -18.14 16.16
C GLY A 183 -25.85 -18.77 15.33
N GLY A 184 -25.77 -18.79 14.03
CA GLY A 184 -26.35 -19.87 13.27
C GLY A 184 -25.47 -21.06 13.55
N PHE A 185 -26.03 -22.08 14.22
CA PHE A 185 -25.33 -23.34 14.36
C PHE A 185 -24.84 -23.77 12.98
N PRO A 186 -23.53 -24.01 12.81
CA PRO A 186 -23.01 -24.31 11.49
C PRO A 186 -23.75 -25.56 10.98
N ILE A 187 -24.33 -25.46 9.80
CA ILE A 187 -25.17 -26.52 9.19
C ILE A 187 -24.47 -27.88 9.21
N TRP A 188 -23.12 -27.88 9.12
CA TRP A 188 -22.33 -29.09 9.23
C TRP A 188 -22.44 -29.76 10.62
N LEU A 189 -22.66 -28.99 11.70
CA LEU A 189 -22.87 -29.54 13.05
C LEU A 189 -24.23 -30.24 13.17
N ILE A 190 -25.26 -29.69 12.51
CA ILE A 190 -26.58 -30.36 12.40
C ILE A 190 -26.43 -31.65 11.63
N PHE A 191 -25.64 -31.67 10.56
CA PHE A 191 -25.36 -32.87 9.78
C PHE A 191 -24.61 -33.92 10.61
N LEU A 192 -23.63 -33.50 11.42
CA LEU A 192 -22.84 -34.36 12.29
C LEU A 192 -23.72 -34.98 13.39
N ILE A 193 -24.63 -34.21 14.00
CA ILE A 193 -25.59 -34.67 14.97
C ILE A 193 -26.56 -35.68 14.33
N ALA A 194 -27.08 -35.40 13.13
CA ALA A 194 -27.96 -36.30 12.40
C ALA A 194 -27.28 -37.65 12.09
N VAL A 195 -26.02 -37.63 11.63
CA VAL A 195 -25.23 -38.84 11.38
C VAL A 195 -24.98 -39.62 12.69
N LEU A 196 -24.70 -38.90 13.80
CA LEU A 196 -24.51 -39.55 15.10
C LEU A 196 -25.79 -40.23 15.58
N VAL A 197 -26.96 -39.57 15.45
CA VAL A 197 -28.27 -40.15 15.82
C VAL A 197 -28.57 -41.36 14.95
N ILE A 198 -28.34 -41.29 13.65
CA ILE A 198 -28.51 -42.45 12.75
C ILE A 198 -27.59 -43.60 13.14
N ARG A 199 -26.33 -43.35 13.50
CA ARG A 199 -25.38 -44.36 13.98
C ARG A 199 -25.81 -44.99 15.27
N VAL A 200 -26.33 -44.23 16.23
CA VAL A 200 -26.85 -44.76 17.51
C VAL A 200 -28.13 -45.59 17.29
N MET A 201 -29.02 -45.16 16.41
CA MET A 201 -30.23 -45.92 16.07
C MET A 201 -29.91 -47.19 15.26
N ALA A 202 -28.98 -47.13 14.32
CA ALA A 202 -28.53 -48.30 13.55
C ALA A 202 -27.72 -49.29 14.37
N GLY A 203 -27.04 -48.83 15.45
CA GLY A 203 -26.28 -49.69 16.36
C GLY A 203 -27.14 -50.57 17.28
N ARG A 204 -28.45 -50.23 17.44
CA ARG A 204 -29.35 -51.01 18.29
C ARG A 204 -29.96 -52.26 17.65
N THR A 205 -29.76 -52.47 16.35
CA THR A 205 -30.37 -53.62 15.64
C THR A 205 -29.40 -54.74 15.25
N ARG A 206 -28.14 -54.68 15.66
CA ARG A 206 -27.18 -55.76 15.37
C ARG A 206 -26.50 -56.32 16.63
N ARG A 207 -27.30 -56.87 17.53
CA ARG A 207 -26.84 -58.00 18.34
C ARG A 207 -27.31 -59.25 17.65
N ARG A 208 -26.39 -59.92 16.99
CA ARG A 208 -26.22 -61.36 16.77
C ARG A 208 -25.59 -61.64 15.42
N ARG A 209 -24.28 -61.93 15.40
CA ARG A 209 -23.72 -63.22 15.00
C ARG A 209 -22.21 -63.16 14.97
N ARG A 210 -21.68 -64.14 15.64
CA ARG A 210 -20.28 -64.55 15.75
C ARG A 210 -19.69 -64.90 14.38
N ARG A 211 -18.39 -64.62 14.15
CA ARG A 211 -17.27 -65.60 14.01
C ARG A 211 -16.18 -64.89 13.20
N TYR A 212 -14.98 -64.73 13.82
CA TYR A 212 -13.78 -65.52 13.68
C TYR A 212 -13.15 -65.51 12.25
N TRP A 213 -11.99 -65.00 12.22
CA TRP A 213 -10.75 -65.22 11.41
C TRP A 213 -10.11 -63.85 11.22
N GLY A 214 -8.88 -63.58 11.59
CA GLY A 214 -7.62 -64.27 11.51
C GLY A 214 -6.62 -63.31 10.89
N GLY A 215 -5.65 -62.90 11.67
CA GLY A 215 -4.28 -62.63 11.47
C GLY A 215 -3.81 -61.86 10.22
N GLY A 216 -2.97 -60.87 10.48
CA GLY A 216 -1.97 -60.41 9.56
C GLY A 216 -1.45 -59.03 9.91
N PRO A 217 -0.17 -58.92 10.31
CA PRO A 217 0.42 -57.63 10.67
C PRO A 217 1.07 -56.97 9.46
N TRP A 218 0.77 -55.71 9.23
CA TRP A 218 1.68 -54.87 8.43
C TRP A 218 1.90 -53.52 9.13
N SER A 219 3.10 -53.45 9.54
CA SER A 219 3.85 -52.38 10.12
C SER A 219 3.92 -51.16 9.25
N GLY A 220 3.81 -49.97 9.87
CA GLY A 220 4.79 -48.93 9.78
C GLY A 220 4.86 -48.10 8.51
N TRP A 221 4.36 -46.87 8.61
CA TRP A 221 5.04 -45.75 8.02
C TRP A 221 4.87 -44.54 8.93
N SER A 222 5.91 -44.30 9.68
CA SER A 222 6.15 -43.04 10.35
C SER A 222 6.90 -42.11 9.36
N SER A 223 6.25 -41.14 8.79
CA SER A 223 6.96 -40.07 8.12
C SER A 223 7.17 -38.92 9.11
N GLY A 224 8.41 -38.81 9.56
CA GLY A 224 8.88 -37.75 10.43
C GLY A 224 8.79 -36.40 9.73
N VAL A 225 8.13 -35.49 10.39
CA VAL A 225 8.20 -34.05 10.08
C VAL A 225 9.46 -33.52 10.75
N GLY A 226 10.43 -33.12 9.94
CA GLY A 226 11.62 -32.42 10.41
C GLY A 226 11.32 -30.98 10.78
N PRO A 227 11.88 -30.47 11.89
CA PRO A 227 11.72 -29.08 12.28
C PRO A 227 12.68 -28.19 11.47
N PHE A 228 12.15 -27.19 10.81
CA PHE A 228 12.96 -26.12 10.28
C PHE A 228 13.40 -25.23 11.43
N GLY A 229 14.65 -25.39 11.81
CA GLY A 229 15.35 -24.54 12.75
C GLY A 229 15.74 -23.20 12.09
N GLY A 230 15.64 -22.16 12.89
CA GLY A 230 15.99 -20.80 12.56
C GLY A 230 17.45 -20.57 12.22
N GLY A 231 17.67 -19.54 11.45
CA GLY A 231 18.95 -18.93 11.19
C GLY A 231 18.83 -17.43 11.21
N SER A 232 19.13 -16.86 12.36
CA SER A 232 19.41 -15.44 12.50
C SER A 232 20.81 -15.17 11.94
N SER A 233 20.96 -14.23 11.04
CA SER A 233 22.22 -13.58 10.80
C SER A 233 22.00 -12.09 10.62
N GLY A 234 22.40 -11.37 11.65
CA GLY A 234 22.58 -9.93 11.64
C GLY A 234 23.73 -9.54 10.70
N PHE A 235 23.49 -8.50 9.95
CA PHE A 235 24.56 -7.72 9.33
C PHE A 235 24.41 -6.29 9.79
N GLY A 236 25.24 -5.91 10.73
CA GLY A 236 25.56 -4.54 11.02
C GLY A 236 26.48 -3.99 9.92
N GLY A 237 26.16 -2.82 9.41
CA GLY A 237 26.98 -2.05 8.51
C GLY A 237 26.63 -0.60 8.67
N GLY A 238 27.30 0.07 9.61
CA GLY A 238 27.29 1.53 9.74
C GLY A 238 28.12 2.12 8.61
N PHE A 239 27.59 3.15 7.96
CA PHE A 239 28.37 4.13 7.22
C PHE A 239 27.93 5.54 7.56
N GLY A 240 28.94 6.30 7.85
CA GLY A 240 29.11 7.59 8.37
C GLY A 240 28.31 8.72 7.73
N GLY A 241 28.09 9.73 8.54
CA GLY A 241 27.42 10.94 8.23
C GLY A 241 28.16 11.83 7.24
N PHE A 242 27.34 12.58 6.52
CA PHE A 242 27.76 13.88 6.01
C PHE A 242 26.69 14.89 6.42
N GLY A 243 27.06 15.77 7.27
CA GLY A 243 26.33 16.96 7.61
C GLY A 243 26.36 17.93 6.45
N GLY A 244 25.27 18.60 6.21
CA GLY A 244 25.12 19.68 5.27
C GLY A 244 23.96 20.53 5.72
N GLY A 245 24.27 21.54 6.49
CA GLY A 245 23.32 22.54 6.92
C GLY A 245 22.98 23.48 5.79
N GLY A 246 21.91 24.20 5.96
CA GLY A 246 21.82 25.49 5.34
C GLY A 246 20.56 25.81 4.60
N GLY A 247 19.98 26.86 4.98
CA GLY A 247 19.29 27.75 4.09
C GLY A 247 17.82 27.92 4.39
N GLY A 248 17.54 28.87 5.24
CA GLY A 248 16.21 29.44 5.42
C GLY A 248 15.68 30.05 4.14
N GLY A 249 14.51 29.70 3.84
CA GLY A 249 13.59 30.29 2.91
C GLY A 249 12.26 29.69 3.26
N GLY A 250 11.22 30.50 3.46
CA GLY A 250 9.89 30.09 3.92
C GLY A 250 9.19 29.03 3.09
N GLY A 251 9.87 27.94 2.80
CA GLY A 251 9.39 26.79 2.07
C GLY A 251 8.73 25.80 3.00
N PHE A 252 7.92 24.93 2.45
CA PHE A 252 7.15 23.89 3.17
C PHE A 252 8.01 22.95 4.05
N GLY A 253 9.27 22.94 3.98
CA GLY A 253 10.16 22.17 4.88
C GLY A 253 9.89 20.68 5.03
N GLY A 254 9.10 20.08 4.12
CA GLY A 254 8.74 18.66 4.11
C GLY A 254 9.69 17.73 3.36
N PHE A 255 10.86 18.26 2.97
CA PHE A 255 11.82 17.56 2.13
C PHE A 255 13.17 17.49 2.84
N SER A 256 13.27 16.60 3.80
CA SER A 256 14.43 16.49 4.71
C SER A 256 15.11 15.10 4.65
N GLY A 257 14.92 14.35 3.56
CA GLY A 257 15.63 13.11 3.30
C GLY A 257 14.90 11.83 3.74
N GLY A 258 13.58 11.89 3.91
CA GLY A 258 12.76 10.70 4.18
C GLY A 258 12.89 9.66 3.07
N ARG A 259 12.73 8.38 3.43
CA ARG A 259 12.90 7.23 2.54
C ARG A 259 11.65 6.37 2.54
N SER A 260 11.42 5.71 1.43
CA SER A 260 10.38 4.70 1.25
C SER A 260 10.98 3.42 0.67
N GLY A 261 10.35 2.29 0.93
CA GLY A 261 10.71 0.97 0.40
C GLY A 261 9.76 0.45 -0.68
N GLY A 262 8.89 1.32 -1.22
CA GLY A 262 7.85 0.89 -2.17
C GLY A 262 6.57 0.41 -1.47
N GLY A 263 6.39 0.74 -0.19
CA GLY A 263 5.15 0.52 0.54
C GLY A 263 4.01 1.38 -0.04
N GLY A 264 2.75 0.96 0.19
CA GLY A 264 1.58 1.64 -0.32
C GLY A 264 0.86 0.86 -1.42
N ALA A 265 0.06 1.55 -2.23
CA ALA A 265 -0.77 0.92 -3.25
C ALA A 265 -0.88 1.75 -4.52
N SER A 266 -1.31 1.12 -5.60
CA SER A 266 -1.64 1.79 -6.85
C SER A 266 -2.99 1.32 -7.42
N GLY A 267 -3.59 2.14 -8.28
CA GLY A 267 -4.85 1.82 -8.93
C GLY A 267 -5.03 2.58 -10.24
N GLY A 268 -6.07 2.22 -11.00
CA GLY A 268 -6.43 2.87 -12.25
C GLY A 268 -7.94 3.07 -12.36
N TRP A 269 -8.36 4.03 -13.18
CA TRP A 269 -9.77 4.38 -13.41
C TRP A 269 -10.15 4.47 -14.88
#